data_7aec30d2d49f44548e5e3069e59831a0
#
_entry.id   7aec30d2d49f44548e5e3069e59831a0
#
_cell.length_a   1.000
_cell.length_b   1.000
_cell.length_c   1.000
_cell.angle_alpha   90.00
_cell.angle_beta   90.00
_cell.angle_gamma   90.00
#
_symmetry.space_group_name_H-M   'P 1'
#
loop_
_entity.id
_entity.type
_entity.pdbx_description
1 polymer ?
#
loop_
_entity_poly.entity_id
_entity_poly.type
_entity_poly.pdbx_seq_one_letter_code
_entity_poly.pdbx_strand_id
1 'polypeptide(L)'
;KLENISGFIGKTGVDESAEADLIFEGGLKMSIKSSLREHLKNECVIYGSKGKIIISRPWIPDKKSIIEVYNCSNYYKQFLNSELSAYAQQIDFFNKRNFNDKKNLVDTFMSNEESLLNMKIIDEWKNGLL
;
A
#
# COMPACT_ATOMS: atom_id res chain seq x y z
N LYS A 1 10.76 11.94 -0.85
CA LYS A 1 12.19 11.57 -0.77
C LYS A 1 12.31 10.23 -0.08
N LEU A 2 13.13 9.31 -0.61
CA LEU A 2 13.52 8.06 0.05
C LEU A 2 14.71 8.29 0.97
N GLU A 3 14.69 7.66 2.14
CA GLU A 3 15.76 7.67 3.14
C GLU A 3 15.88 6.28 3.78
N ASN A 4 16.99 6.02 4.48
CA ASN A 4 17.25 4.78 5.22
C ASN A 4 17.02 3.51 4.40
N ILE A 5 17.44 3.54 3.11
CA ILE A 5 17.30 2.40 2.22
C ILE A 5 18.25 1.30 2.69
N SER A 6 17.73 0.10 2.90
CA SER A 6 18.51 -1.10 3.20
C SER A 6 17.81 -2.36 2.67
N GLY A 7 18.57 -3.45 2.55
CA GLY A 7 18.02 -4.71 2.08
C GLY A 7 19.10 -5.71 1.65
N PHE A 8 18.67 -6.71 0.92
CA PHE A 8 19.55 -7.78 0.46
C PHE A 8 19.24 -8.11 -1.01
N ILE A 9 20.24 -8.03 -1.84
CA ILE A 9 20.20 -8.47 -3.25
C ILE A 9 20.69 -9.91 -3.32
N GLY A 10 19.85 -10.79 -3.84
CA GLY A 10 20.18 -12.19 -4.04
C GLY A 10 21.18 -12.43 -5.19
N LYS A 11 21.68 -13.66 -5.31
CA LYS A 11 22.64 -14.04 -6.35
C LYS A 11 22.15 -13.83 -7.79
N THR A 12 20.85 -13.77 -7.99
CA THR A 12 20.20 -13.53 -9.28
C THR A 12 20.05 -12.05 -9.63
N GLY A 13 20.48 -11.14 -8.74
CA GLY A 13 20.31 -9.69 -8.90
C GLY A 13 18.90 -9.20 -8.53
N VAL A 14 18.08 -10.05 -7.91
CA VAL A 14 16.75 -9.67 -7.42
C VAL A 14 16.86 -9.31 -5.95
N ASP A 15 16.14 -8.26 -5.54
CA ASP A 15 15.98 -7.88 -4.15
C ASP A 15 15.14 -8.93 -3.41
N GLU A 16 15.76 -9.67 -2.50
CA GLU A 16 15.12 -10.68 -1.67
C GLU A 16 14.54 -10.08 -0.37
N SER A 17 15.06 -8.95 0.05
CA SER A 17 14.46 -8.10 1.07
C SER A 17 14.81 -6.64 0.81
N ALA A 18 13.89 -5.75 1.11
CA ALA A 18 14.08 -4.32 0.96
C ALA A 18 13.25 -3.54 1.97
N GLU A 19 13.84 -2.48 2.54
CA GLU A 19 13.14 -1.53 3.40
C GLU A 19 13.60 -0.11 3.11
N ALA A 20 12.72 0.85 3.32
CA ALA A 20 13.00 2.27 3.16
C ALA A 20 12.00 3.13 3.93
N ASP A 21 12.39 4.36 4.18
CA ASP A 21 11.51 5.41 4.66
C ASP A 21 11.19 6.39 3.53
N LEU A 22 9.90 6.70 3.34
CA LEU A 22 9.45 7.78 2.49
C LEU A 22 9.11 9.00 3.35
N ILE A 23 9.71 10.12 3.02
CA ILE A 23 9.42 11.41 3.66
C ILE A 23 8.63 12.25 2.67
N PHE A 24 7.42 12.63 3.07
CA PHE A 24 6.52 13.46 2.28
C PHE A 24 6.62 14.94 2.68
N GLU A 25 6.18 15.81 1.80
CA GLU A 25 5.96 17.22 2.14
C GLU A 25 4.96 17.31 3.30
N GLY A 26 5.20 18.22 4.24
CA GLY A 26 4.37 18.32 5.45
C GLY A 26 4.78 17.41 6.61
N GLY A 27 5.88 16.63 6.45
CA GLY A 27 6.48 15.87 7.56
C GLY A 27 5.86 14.48 7.80
N LEU A 28 4.94 14.02 6.95
CA LEU A 28 4.48 12.64 7.00
C LEU A 28 5.64 11.69 6.67
N LYS A 29 5.85 10.70 7.51
CA LYS A 29 6.82 9.63 7.31
C LYS A 29 6.10 8.30 7.11
N MET A 30 6.53 7.54 6.11
CA MET A 30 6.05 6.18 5.85
C MET A 30 7.26 5.24 5.79
N SER A 31 7.26 4.19 6.60
CA SER A 31 8.24 3.11 6.52
C SER A 31 7.63 1.93 5.77
N ILE A 32 8.34 1.43 4.77
CA ILE A 32 7.92 0.30 3.94
C ILE A 32 8.94 -0.82 4.02
N LYS A 33 8.46 -2.06 4.04
CA LYS A 33 9.29 -3.25 4.04
C LYS A 33 8.66 -4.35 3.20
N SER A 34 9.48 -5.06 2.43
CA SER A 34 9.12 -6.24 1.65
C SER A 34 10.19 -7.31 1.80
N SER A 35 9.82 -8.59 1.84
CA SER A 35 10.80 -9.68 1.94
C SER A 35 10.27 -10.98 1.35
N LEU A 36 11.17 -11.70 0.66
CA LEU A 36 11.02 -13.11 0.30
C LEU A 36 11.76 -14.02 1.28
N ARG A 37 12.58 -13.47 2.17
CA ARG A 37 13.46 -14.21 3.10
C ARG A 37 12.82 -14.46 4.46
N GLU A 38 11.91 -13.61 4.87
CA GLU A 38 11.26 -13.66 6.18
C GLU A 38 9.76 -13.46 6.06
N HIS A 39 9.03 -14.02 7.01
CA HIS A 39 7.60 -13.81 7.10
C HIS A 39 7.31 -12.45 7.71
N LEU A 40 6.83 -11.52 6.89
CA LEU A 40 6.39 -10.21 7.34
C LEU A 40 4.88 -10.22 7.59
N LYS A 41 4.46 -9.46 8.58
CA LYS A 41 3.04 -9.23 8.84
C LYS A 41 2.44 -8.35 7.74
N ASN A 42 1.43 -8.86 7.07
CA ASN A 42 0.72 -8.11 6.02
C ASN A 42 -0.26 -7.15 6.69
N GLU A 43 0.21 -5.97 7.08
CA GLU A 43 -0.59 -4.92 7.71
C GLU A 43 -0.09 -3.52 7.34
N CYS A 44 -0.98 -2.56 7.44
CA CYS A 44 -0.66 -1.14 7.42
C CYS A 44 -1.05 -0.53 8.77
N VAL A 45 -0.12 0.17 9.41
CA VAL A 45 -0.39 0.88 10.66
C VAL A 45 -0.17 2.37 10.43
N ILE A 46 -1.21 3.15 10.69
CA ILE A 46 -1.20 4.61 10.56
C ILE A 46 -1.21 5.20 11.96
N TYR A 47 -0.16 5.93 12.31
CA TYR A 47 -0.05 6.65 13.58
C TYR A 47 -0.44 8.10 13.41
N GLY A 48 -1.30 8.58 14.28
CA GLY A 48 -1.70 9.98 14.38
C GLY A 48 -1.52 10.51 15.79
N SER A 49 -1.63 11.82 15.97
CA SER A 49 -1.49 12.47 17.29
C SER A 49 -2.53 12.03 18.31
N LYS A 50 -3.66 11.48 17.88
CA LYS A 50 -4.76 11.04 18.76
C LYS A 50 -4.93 9.53 18.84
N GLY A 51 -4.06 8.74 18.19
CA GLY A 51 -4.16 7.29 18.20
C GLY A 51 -3.58 6.64 16.96
N LYS A 52 -4.03 5.42 16.65
CA LYS A 52 -3.59 4.66 15.49
C LYS A 52 -4.73 3.91 14.82
N ILE A 53 -4.52 3.63 13.54
CA ILE A 53 -5.38 2.78 12.73
C ILE A 53 -4.54 1.59 12.27
N ILE A 54 -5.08 0.38 12.37
CA ILE A 54 -4.47 -0.84 11.83
C ILE A 54 -5.39 -1.39 10.74
N ILE A 55 -4.84 -1.59 9.55
CA ILE A 55 -5.52 -2.20 8.42
C ILE A 55 -4.88 -3.56 8.18
N SER A 56 -5.63 -4.62 8.41
CA SER A 56 -5.16 -5.99 8.20
C SER A 56 -5.23 -6.37 6.72
N ARG A 57 -4.13 -6.91 6.19
CA ARG A 57 -4.02 -7.40 4.81
C ARG A 57 -4.40 -6.39 3.73
N PRO A 58 -3.88 -5.14 3.76
CA PRO A 58 -4.28 -4.10 2.83
C PRO A 58 -3.87 -4.37 1.38
N TRP A 59 -2.78 -5.11 1.17
CA TRP A 59 -2.21 -5.36 -0.16
C TRP A 59 -2.94 -6.45 -0.94
N ILE A 60 -3.45 -7.45 -0.23
CA ILE A 60 -4.25 -8.55 -0.80
C ILE A 60 -5.43 -8.76 0.14
N PRO A 61 -6.43 -7.87 0.08
CA PRO A 61 -7.59 -7.95 0.96
C PRO A 61 -8.44 -9.18 0.64
N ASP A 62 -8.88 -9.86 1.70
CA ASP A 62 -9.88 -10.91 1.59
C ASP A 62 -11.28 -10.31 1.41
N LYS A 63 -12.25 -11.16 1.11
CA LYS A 63 -13.68 -10.77 1.11
C LYS A 63 -14.14 -10.23 2.46
N LYS A 64 -13.43 -10.57 3.53
CA LYS A 64 -13.63 -10.04 4.88
C LYS A 64 -12.34 -9.36 5.33
N SER A 65 -12.38 -8.07 5.52
CA SER A 65 -11.26 -7.25 5.99
C SER A 65 -11.60 -6.57 7.30
N ILE A 66 -10.59 -6.24 8.08
CA ILE A 66 -10.75 -5.64 9.41
C ILE A 66 -9.94 -4.35 9.44
N ILE A 67 -10.59 -3.28 9.90
CA ILE A 67 -9.94 -2.03 10.29
C ILE A 67 -10.13 -1.88 11.79
N GLU A 68 -9.02 -1.74 12.52
CA GLU A 68 -9.02 -1.47 13.96
C GLU A 68 -8.62 -0.02 14.20
N VAL A 69 -9.39 0.69 15.00
CA VAL A 69 -9.11 2.08 15.36
C VAL A 69 -8.94 2.19 16.86
N TYR A 70 -7.79 2.73 17.24
CA TYR A 70 -7.44 3.02 18.63
C TYR A 70 -7.29 4.54 18.77
N ASN A 71 -8.06 5.16 19.62
CA ASN A 71 -7.85 6.53 20.02
C ASN A 71 -7.69 6.59 21.56
N CYS A 72 -7.33 7.77 22.09
CA CYS A 72 -6.99 7.94 23.50
C CYS A 72 -8.05 7.39 24.50
N SER A 73 -9.29 7.23 24.06
CA SER A 73 -10.42 6.86 24.94
C SER A 73 -11.22 5.67 24.43
N ASN A 74 -11.07 5.27 23.17
CA ASN A 74 -11.93 4.29 22.54
C ASN A 74 -11.16 3.34 21.62
N TYR A 75 -11.67 2.12 21.55
CA TYR A 75 -11.27 1.11 20.58
C TYR A 75 -12.51 0.61 19.85
N TYR A 76 -12.43 0.51 18.54
CA TYR A 76 -13.47 -0.16 17.77
C TYR A 76 -12.90 -0.93 16.58
N LYS A 77 -13.62 -1.96 16.16
CA LYS A 77 -13.34 -2.73 14.95
C LYS A 77 -14.43 -2.48 13.93
N GLN A 78 -14.02 -2.19 12.70
CA GLN A 78 -14.92 -2.18 11.56
C GLN A 78 -14.64 -3.41 10.70
N PHE A 79 -15.68 -4.18 10.43
CA PHE A 79 -15.65 -5.31 9.52
C PHE A 79 -16.14 -4.84 8.15
N LEU A 80 -15.32 -5.06 7.15
CA LEU A 80 -15.66 -4.80 5.75
C LEU A 80 -15.91 -6.13 5.07
N ASN A 81 -17.07 -6.28 4.46
CA ASN A 81 -17.44 -7.48 3.73
C ASN A 81 -17.62 -7.13 2.25
N SER A 82 -17.13 -7.97 1.39
CA SER A 82 -17.31 -7.87 -0.05
C SER A 82 -17.79 -9.22 -0.60
N GLU A 83 -18.74 -9.20 -1.51
CA GLU A 83 -19.18 -10.40 -2.22
C GLU A 83 -18.12 -10.89 -3.21
N LEU A 84 -17.36 -9.97 -3.78
CA LEU A 84 -16.31 -10.22 -4.76
C LEU A 84 -14.92 -10.18 -4.12
N SER A 85 -14.00 -11.00 -4.62
CA SER A 85 -12.57 -10.86 -4.32
C SER A 85 -12.01 -9.57 -4.94
N ALA A 86 -10.84 -9.12 -4.48
CA ALA A 86 -10.19 -7.91 -5.01
C ALA A 86 -10.02 -7.95 -6.54
N TYR A 87 -9.55 -9.07 -7.07
CA TYR A 87 -9.40 -9.25 -8.52
C TYR A 87 -10.73 -9.28 -9.26
N ALA A 88 -11.76 -9.92 -8.69
CA ALA A 88 -13.08 -9.93 -9.30
C ALA A 88 -13.71 -8.54 -9.31
N GLN A 89 -13.48 -7.72 -8.29
CA GLN A 89 -13.89 -6.31 -8.26
C GLN A 89 -13.20 -5.50 -9.37
N GLN A 90 -11.90 -5.71 -9.59
CA GLN A 90 -11.16 -5.04 -10.68
C GLN A 90 -11.75 -5.38 -12.05
N ILE A 91 -12.03 -6.67 -12.29
CA ILE A 91 -12.64 -7.13 -13.54
C ILE A 91 -14.06 -6.56 -13.71
N ASP A 92 -14.89 -6.66 -12.69
CA ASP A 92 -16.27 -6.15 -12.69
C ASP A 92 -16.30 -4.64 -12.95
N PHE A 93 -15.41 -3.90 -12.31
CA PHE A 93 -15.25 -2.49 -12.55
C PHE A 93 -14.84 -2.19 -13.98
N PHE A 94 -13.81 -2.88 -14.49
CA PHE A 94 -13.36 -2.68 -15.87
C PHE A 94 -14.48 -2.94 -16.87
N ASN A 95 -15.26 -3.99 -16.65
CA ASN A 95 -16.40 -4.34 -17.52
C ASN A 95 -17.54 -3.31 -17.46
N LYS A 96 -17.77 -2.71 -16.32
CA LYS A 96 -18.80 -1.67 -16.13
C LYS A 96 -18.35 -0.29 -16.56
N ARG A 97 -17.07 -0.12 -16.87
CA ARG A 97 -16.49 1.16 -17.24
C ARG A 97 -17.06 1.64 -18.59
N ASN A 98 -17.74 2.76 -18.54
CA ASN A 98 -18.08 3.49 -19.77
C ASN A 98 -16.89 4.37 -20.18
N PHE A 99 -16.12 3.94 -21.17
CA PHE A 99 -14.91 4.65 -21.63
C PHE A 99 -15.19 6.06 -22.17
N ASN A 100 -16.46 6.39 -22.45
CA ASN A 100 -16.87 7.70 -22.92
C ASN A 100 -17.17 8.71 -21.79
N ASP A 101 -17.27 8.26 -20.56
CA ASP A 101 -17.60 9.12 -19.41
C ASP A 101 -16.34 9.47 -18.61
N LYS A 102 -15.66 10.53 -19.08
CA LYS A 102 -14.42 11.03 -18.45
C LYS A 102 -14.61 11.59 -17.03
N LYS A 103 -15.84 11.93 -16.64
CA LYS A 103 -16.11 12.58 -15.34
C LYS A 103 -16.13 11.61 -14.16
N ASN A 104 -16.49 10.35 -14.37
CA ASN A 104 -16.61 9.35 -13.31
C ASN A 104 -15.33 8.50 -13.09
N LEU A 105 -14.24 8.84 -13.76
CA LEU A 105 -13.02 8.04 -13.81
C LEU A 105 -11.94 8.47 -12.83
N VAL A 106 -12.02 9.70 -12.31
CA VAL A 106 -10.88 10.34 -11.62
C VAL A 106 -10.72 9.89 -10.17
N ASP A 107 -11.78 9.46 -9.50
CA ASP A 107 -11.74 9.30 -8.05
C ASP A 107 -11.50 7.86 -7.52
N THR A 108 -11.41 6.87 -8.42
CA THR A 108 -11.39 5.46 -7.99
C THR A 108 -10.16 4.67 -8.46
N PHE A 109 -9.32 5.24 -9.31
CA PHE A 109 -8.17 4.54 -9.90
C PHE A 109 -6.90 5.35 -9.81
N MET A 110 -5.81 4.61 -9.69
CA MET A 110 -4.48 5.16 -9.88
C MET A 110 -4.36 5.73 -11.29
N SER A 111 -4.04 7.02 -11.40
CA SER A 111 -3.79 7.69 -12.67
C SER A 111 -2.50 7.19 -13.33
N ASN A 112 -2.30 7.51 -14.60
CA ASN A 112 -1.04 7.21 -15.27
C ASN A 112 0.13 7.93 -14.60
N GLU A 113 -0.08 9.16 -14.14
CA GLU A 113 0.92 9.98 -13.43
C GLU A 113 1.31 9.33 -12.10
N GLU A 114 0.34 8.86 -11.33
CA GLU A 114 0.59 8.14 -10.06
C GLU A 114 1.31 6.81 -10.32
N SER A 115 0.94 6.09 -11.38
CA SER A 115 1.63 4.87 -11.79
C SER A 115 3.09 5.13 -12.14
N LEU A 116 3.37 6.18 -12.92
CA LEU A 116 4.74 6.58 -13.25
C LEU A 116 5.53 7.03 -12.02
N LEU A 117 4.89 7.75 -11.10
CA LEU A 117 5.52 8.16 -9.84
C LEU A 117 5.88 6.95 -8.97
N ASN A 118 4.98 5.98 -8.85
CA ASN A 118 5.26 4.75 -8.13
C ASN A 118 6.43 3.97 -8.73
N MET A 119 6.49 3.86 -10.06
CA MET A 119 7.62 3.19 -10.72
C MET A 119 8.94 3.91 -10.48
N LYS A 120 8.96 5.26 -10.51
CA LYS A 120 10.16 6.04 -10.17
C LYS A 120 10.62 5.78 -8.73
N ILE A 121 9.71 5.74 -7.78
CA ILE A 121 10.02 5.44 -6.37
C ILE A 121 10.62 4.03 -6.24
N ILE A 122 10.07 3.04 -6.94
CA ILE A 122 10.58 1.67 -6.95
C ILE A 122 11.99 1.62 -7.55
N ASP A 123 12.25 2.34 -8.65
CA ASP A 123 13.56 2.42 -9.27
C ASP A 123 14.58 3.10 -8.35
N GLU A 124 14.23 4.21 -7.70
CA GLU A 124 15.06 4.86 -6.70
C GLU A 124 15.37 3.93 -5.52
N TRP A 125 14.37 3.20 -5.04
CA TRP A 125 14.54 2.24 -3.96
C TRP A 125 15.51 1.13 -4.34
N LYS A 126 15.33 0.51 -5.51
CA LYS A 126 16.22 -0.52 -6.04
C LYS A 126 17.66 -0.01 -6.23
N ASN A 127 17.81 1.18 -6.79
CA ASN A 127 19.14 1.79 -7.00
C ASN A 127 19.85 2.10 -5.67
N GLY A 128 19.10 2.40 -4.62
CA GLY A 128 19.64 2.61 -3.29
C GLY A 128 20.11 1.34 -2.58
N LEU A 129 19.72 0.14 -3.09
CA LEU A 129 20.18 -1.16 -2.59
C LEU A 129 21.48 -1.64 -3.27
N LEU A 130 21.83 -1.09 -4.43
CA LEU A 130 23.04 -1.43 -5.21
C LEU A 130 24.23 -0.63 -4.74
#